data_73ef762f8c6016065b4b2019e95b9703
#
_entry.id   73ef762f8c6016065b4b2019e95b9703
#
_cell.length_a   1.000
_cell.length_b   1.000
_cell.length_c   1.000
_cell.angle_alpha   90.00
_cell.angle_beta   90.00
_cell.angle_gamma   90.00
#
_symmetry.space_group_name_H-M   'P 1'
#
loop_
_entity.id
_entity.type
_entity.pdbx_description
1 polymer ?
#
loop_
_entity_poly.entity_id
_entity_poly.type
_entity_poly.pdbx_seq_one_letter_code
_entity_poly.pdbx_strand_id
1 'polypeptide(L)'
;MNKVQILVIEDDVAVGNLITTTLEMENYQFRLAKTAKQGIMNVLSYNPDIMLLDLGLPDMDGLEVIKKVRSWSNIPIIVVSARSEDQDKVQALDLGADDYLTKPFSVDELLARLRVTT
;
A
#
# COMPACT_ATOMS: atom_id res chain seq x y z
N MET A 1 -3.99 -20.49 -12.38
CA MET A 1 -3.02 -19.78 -11.59
C MET A 1 -3.67 -18.59 -10.90
N ASN A 2 -3.49 -18.48 -9.59
CA ASN A 2 -4.08 -17.37 -8.84
C ASN A 2 -3.28 -16.09 -9.09
N LYS A 3 -3.98 -15.04 -9.48
CA LYS A 3 -3.38 -13.74 -9.74
C LYS A 3 -3.88 -12.76 -8.70
N VAL A 4 -3.14 -12.64 -7.61
CA VAL A 4 -3.42 -11.63 -6.59
C VAL A 4 -3.22 -10.25 -7.21
N GLN A 5 -4.20 -9.38 -7.02
CA GLN A 5 -4.18 -8.03 -7.57
C GLN A 5 -3.81 -7.04 -6.48
N ILE A 6 -2.76 -6.26 -6.72
CA ILE A 6 -2.22 -5.33 -5.73
C ILE A 6 -2.34 -3.91 -6.25
N LEU A 7 -2.89 -3.03 -5.44
CA LEU A 7 -2.90 -1.60 -5.72
C LEU A 7 -1.74 -0.97 -4.96
N VAL A 8 -0.85 -0.27 -5.69
CA VAL A 8 0.27 0.45 -5.10
C VAL A 8 -0.03 1.93 -5.19
N ILE A 9 -0.06 2.62 -4.05
CA ILE A 9 -0.25 4.07 -3.98
C ILE A 9 1.06 4.68 -3.51
N GLU A 10 1.86 5.19 -4.44
CA GLU A 10 3.21 5.68 -4.20
C GLU A 10 3.57 6.73 -5.24
N ASP A 11 3.96 7.93 -4.82
CA ASP A 11 4.32 9.00 -5.74
C ASP A 11 5.81 9.05 -6.09
N ASP A 12 6.68 8.46 -5.27
CA ASP A 12 8.11 8.42 -5.55
C ASP A 12 8.39 7.42 -6.69
N VAL A 13 9.00 7.93 -7.77
CA VAL A 13 9.23 7.12 -8.97
C VAL A 13 10.16 5.93 -8.68
N ALA A 14 11.25 6.16 -7.94
CA ALA A 14 12.22 5.10 -7.66
C ALA A 14 11.61 3.99 -6.80
N VAL A 15 10.90 4.36 -5.73
CA VAL A 15 10.25 3.39 -4.85
C VAL A 15 9.12 2.67 -5.59
N GLY A 16 8.32 3.41 -6.35
CA GLY A 16 7.26 2.82 -7.16
C GLY A 16 7.79 1.78 -8.13
N ASN A 17 8.89 2.10 -8.83
CA ASN A 17 9.51 1.17 -9.77
C ASN A 17 10.06 -0.07 -9.06
N LEU A 18 10.68 0.09 -7.90
CA LEU A 18 11.19 -1.04 -7.12
C LEU A 18 10.06 -1.98 -6.74
N ILE A 19 8.98 -1.43 -6.21
CA ILE A 19 7.83 -2.22 -5.79
C ILE A 19 7.19 -2.93 -6.99
N THR A 20 6.89 -2.22 -8.05
CA THR A 20 6.18 -2.81 -9.18
C THR A 20 7.03 -3.85 -9.92
N THR A 21 8.35 -3.61 -10.05
CA THR A 21 9.25 -4.59 -10.63
C THR A 21 9.28 -5.87 -9.79
N THR A 22 9.33 -5.72 -8.47
CA THR A 22 9.31 -6.86 -7.54
C THR A 22 8.02 -7.66 -7.68
N LEU A 23 6.88 -6.96 -7.73
CA LEU A 23 5.57 -7.62 -7.88
C LEU A 23 5.47 -8.37 -9.20
N GLU A 24 5.95 -7.76 -10.27
CA GLU A 24 5.93 -8.39 -11.59
C GLU A 24 6.76 -9.68 -11.60
N MET A 25 7.95 -9.66 -11.01
CA MET A 25 8.80 -10.84 -10.92
C MET A 25 8.17 -11.98 -10.13
N GLU A 26 7.29 -11.67 -9.19
CA GLU A 26 6.59 -12.66 -8.37
C GLU A 26 5.20 -13.03 -8.94
N ASN A 27 4.93 -12.60 -10.15
CA ASN A 27 3.68 -12.90 -10.86
C ASN A 27 2.42 -12.32 -10.22
N TYR A 28 2.56 -11.25 -9.43
CA TYR A 28 1.42 -10.48 -8.97
C TYR A 28 0.94 -9.56 -10.09
N GLN A 29 -0.36 -9.34 -10.16
CA GLN A 29 -0.91 -8.26 -10.96
C GLN A 29 -0.96 -7.00 -10.12
N PHE A 30 -0.77 -5.85 -10.73
CA PHE A 30 -0.75 -4.60 -9.97
C PHE A 30 -1.21 -3.42 -10.78
N ARG A 31 -1.59 -2.37 -10.08
CA ARG A 31 -1.74 -1.02 -10.61
C ARG A 31 -1.01 -0.06 -9.70
N LEU A 32 -0.45 0.98 -10.31
CA LEU A 32 0.26 2.03 -9.59
C LEU A 32 -0.54 3.33 -9.69
N ALA A 33 -0.89 3.89 -8.52
CA ALA A 33 -1.49 5.20 -8.42
C ALA A 33 -0.48 6.13 -7.75
N LYS A 34 -0.33 7.34 -8.27
CA LYS A 34 0.66 8.29 -7.75
C LYS A 34 0.05 9.35 -6.83
N THR A 35 -1.27 9.34 -6.69
CA THR A 35 -1.99 10.25 -5.81
C THR A 35 -3.00 9.48 -4.99
N ALA A 36 -3.40 10.06 -3.85
CA ALA A 36 -4.43 9.47 -3.01
C ALA A 36 -5.75 9.35 -3.78
N LYS A 37 -6.10 10.38 -4.53
CA LYS A 37 -7.35 10.40 -5.30
C LYS A 37 -7.40 9.25 -6.30
N GLN A 38 -6.34 9.07 -7.07
CA GLN A 38 -6.24 7.95 -8.02
C GLN A 38 -6.33 6.61 -7.31
N GLY A 39 -5.65 6.50 -6.16
CA GLY A 39 -5.65 5.27 -5.38
C GLY A 39 -7.04 4.89 -4.91
N ILE A 40 -7.76 5.84 -4.33
CA ILE A 40 -9.12 5.59 -3.84
C ILE A 40 -10.04 5.17 -4.99
N MET A 41 -9.94 5.84 -6.14
CA MET A 41 -10.72 5.48 -7.31
C MET A 41 -10.40 4.06 -7.78
N ASN A 42 -9.13 3.66 -7.72
CA ASN A 42 -8.71 2.32 -8.11
C ASN A 42 -9.22 1.23 -7.15
N VAL A 43 -9.36 1.54 -5.86
CA VAL A 43 -9.97 0.57 -4.94
C VAL A 43 -11.38 0.23 -5.42
N LEU A 44 -12.11 1.24 -5.87
CA LEU A 44 -13.50 1.06 -6.33
C LEU A 44 -13.59 0.35 -7.68
N SER A 45 -12.71 0.71 -8.62
CA SER A 45 -12.83 0.23 -10.00
C SER A 45 -12.01 -1.03 -10.31
N TYR A 46 -10.85 -1.17 -9.66
CA TYR A 46 -9.94 -2.29 -9.91
C TYR A 46 -10.24 -3.49 -9.01
N ASN A 47 -10.84 -3.21 -7.84
CA ASN A 47 -11.15 -4.23 -6.85
C ASN A 47 -9.92 -5.06 -6.44
N PRO A 48 -8.85 -4.40 -5.96
CA PRO A 48 -7.62 -5.10 -5.61
C PRO A 48 -7.79 -5.98 -4.38
N ASP A 49 -6.90 -6.96 -4.24
CA ASP A 49 -6.87 -7.86 -3.09
C ASP A 49 -6.09 -7.28 -1.91
N ILE A 50 -5.10 -6.43 -2.20
CA ILE A 50 -4.27 -5.76 -1.18
C ILE A 50 -3.93 -4.37 -1.68
N MET A 51 -3.78 -3.44 -0.73
CA MET A 51 -3.31 -2.09 -1.02
C MET A 51 -1.98 -1.85 -0.30
N LEU A 52 -0.96 -1.43 -1.05
CA LEU A 52 0.29 -0.89 -0.50
C LEU A 52 0.17 0.62 -0.55
N LEU A 53 0.35 1.28 0.58
CA LEU A 53 0.05 2.69 0.71
C LEU A 53 1.21 3.47 1.32
N ASP A 54 1.71 4.48 0.59
CA ASP A 54 2.61 5.47 1.16
C ASP A 54 1.77 6.55 1.87
N LEU A 55 2.29 7.06 2.98
CA LEU A 55 1.61 8.11 3.74
C LEU A 55 1.91 9.51 3.19
N GLY A 56 3.08 9.71 2.61
CA GLY A 56 3.49 11.03 2.11
C GLY A 56 3.06 11.30 0.68
N LEU A 57 1.76 11.31 0.42
CA LEU A 57 1.23 11.56 -0.92
C LEU A 57 1.08 13.06 -1.18
N PRO A 58 1.09 13.49 -2.47
CA PRO A 58 1.08 14.91 -2.78
C PRO A 58 -0.25 15.63 -2.55
N ASP A 59 -1.37 14.91 -2.63
CA ASP A 59 -2.70 15.52 -2.57
C ASP A 59 -3.43 15.31 -1.24
N MET A 60 -2.98 14.35 -0.43
CA MET A 60 -3.67 14.01 0.81
C MET A 60 -2.74 13.15 1.67
N ASP A 61 -2.79 13.29 2.98
CA ASP A 61 -2.06 12.41 3.88
C ASP A 61 -2.62 10.99 3.74
N GLY A 62 -1.72 9.99 3.63
CA GLY A 62 -2.14 8.60 3.50
C GLY A 62 -2.97 8.10 4.67
N LEU A 63 -2.83 8.70 5.87
CA LEU A 63 -3.70 8.37 7.00
C LEU A 63 -5.17 8.67 6.67
N GLU A 64 -5.44 9.75 5.91
CA GLU A 64 -6.79 10.05 5.47
C GLU A 64 -7.30 9.05 4.45
N VAL A 65 -6.40 8.49 3.63
CA VAL A 65 -6.76 7.41 2.70
C VAL A 65 -7.25 6.20 3.48
N ILE A 66 -6.56 5.82 4.55
CA ILE A 66 -6.96 4.70 5.40
C ILE A 66 -8.37 4.94 5.95
N LYS A 67 -8.61 6.13 6.51
CA LYS A 67 -9.92 6.48 7.06
C LYS A 67 -11.02 6.35 6.02
N LYS A 68 -10.80 6.91 4.83
CA LYS A 68 -11.80 6.89 3.77
C LYS A 68 -12.09 5.46 3.30
N VAL A 69 -11.04 4.69 3.03
CA VAL A 69 -11.20 3.32 2.54
C VAL A 69 -11.90 2.46 3.59
N ARG A 70 -11.53 2.61 4.86
CA ARG A 70 -12.13 1.80 5.94
C ARG A 70 -13.60 2.11 6.19
N SER A 71 -14.08 3.27 5.72
CA SER A 71 -15.51 3.58 5.86
C SER A 71 -16.39 2.66 5.00
N TRP A 72 -15.83 1.98 3.99
CA TRP A 72 -16.61 1.12 3.11
C TRP A 72 -15.89 -0.15 2.62
N SER A 73 -14.68 -0.43 3.09
CA SER A 73 -13.93 -1.61 2.64
C SER A 73 -13.03 -2.15 3.73
N ASN A 74 -12.89 -3.47 3.78
CA ASN A 74 -11.97 -4.18 4.66
C ASN A 74 -10.74 -4.68 3.90
N ILE A 75 -10.43 -4.12 2.74
CA ILE A 75 -9.26 -4.52 1.97
C ILE A 75 -8.00 -4.46 2.84
N PRO A 76 -7.14 -5.49 2.80
CA PRO A 76 -5.88 -5.43 3.53
C PRO A 76 -5.03 -4.25 3.08
N ILE A 77 -4.49 -3.50 4.04
CA ILE A 77 -3.66 -2.33 3.79
C ILE A 77 -2.32 -2.52 4.47
N ILE A 78 -1.25 -2.49 3.67
CA ILE A 78 0.12 -2.46 4.17
C ILE A 78 0.67 -1.07 3.89
N VAL A 79 0.99 -0.33 4.96
CA VAL A 79 1.62 0.98 4.82
C VAL A 79 3.11 0.79 4.52
N VAL A 80 3.63 1.51 3.54
CA VAL A 80 5.06 1.51 3.17
C VAL A 80 5.51 2.97 3.21
N SER A 81 6.17 3.39 4.29
CA SER A 81 6.42 4.80 4.53
C SER A 81 7.79 5.06 5.15
N ALA A 82 8.33 6.26 4.87
CA ALA A 82 9.54 6.73 5.52
C ALA A 82 9.29 7.23 6.95
N ARG A 83 8.04 7.44 7.33
CA ARG A 83 7.69 7.83 8.71
C ARG A 83 7.97 6.65 9.61
N SER A 84 8.91 6.80 10.55
CA SER A 84 9.42 5.70 11.37
C SER A 84 9.14 5.83 12.86
N GLU A 85 8.50 6.93 13.29
CA GLU A 85 8.17 7.13 14.69
C GLU A 85 7.09 6.15 15.13
N ASP A 86 7.17 5.70 16.38
CA ASP A 86 6.18 4.77 16.92
C ASP A 86 4.77 5.33 16.82
N GLN A 87 4.59 6.63 17.08
CA GLN A 87 3.25 7.22 17.00
C GLN A 87 2.67 7.19 15.59
N ASP A 88 3.49 7.29 14.56
CA ASP A 88 3.03 7.18 13.18
C ASP A 88 2.50 5.79 12.89
N LYS A 89 3.23 4.77 13.36
CA LYS A 89 2.85 3.37 13.18
C LYS A 89 1.57 3.05 13.94
N VAL A 90 1.52 3.46 15.20
CA VAL A 90 0.34 3.23 16.05
C VAL A 90 -0.88 3.90 15.44
N GLN A 91 -0.74 5.13 14.98
CA GLN A 91 -1.85 5.88 14.38
C GLN A 91 -2.38 5.18 13.13
N ALA A 92 -1.48 4.73 12.25
CA ALA A 92 -1.88 4.04 11.03
C ALA A 92 -2.62 2.73 11.35
N LEU A 93 -2.08 1.95 12.29
CA LEU A 93 -2.70 0.69 12.70
C LEU A 93 -4.05 0.92 13.36
N ASP A 94 -4.16 1.94 14.22
CA ASP A 94 -5.42 2.27 14.89
C ASP A 94 -6.49 2.71 13.88
N LEU A 95 -6.09 3.35 12.78
CA LEU A 95 -7.02 3.76 11.73
C LEU A 95 -7.45 2.59 10.85
N GLY A 96 -6.80 1.44 10.97
CA GLY A 96 -7.21 0.24 10.27
C GLY A 96 -6.20 -0.37 9.31
N ALA A 97 -4.95 0.12 9.28
CA ALA A 97 -3.91 -0.54 8.51
C ALA A 97 -3.59 -1.91 9.13
N ASP A 98 -3.31 -2.89 8.31
CA ASP A 98 -3.01 -4.25 8.78
C ASP A 98 -1.53 -4.44 9.09
N ASP A 99 -0.65 -3.66 8.45
CA ASP A 99 0.78 -3.77 8.65
C ASP A 99 1.47 -2.46 8.29
N TYR A 100 2.71 -2.32 8.73
CA TYR A 100 3.49 -1.11 8.51
C TYR A 100 4.95 -1.48 8.20
N LEU A 101 5.40 -1.12 7.02
CA LEU A 101 6.75 -1.38 6.55
C LEU A 101 7.49 -0.05 6.40
N THR A 102 8.58 0.12 7.14
CA THR A 102 9.34 1.37 7.14
C THR A 102 10.38 1.39 6.02
N LYS A 103 10.47 2.49 5.29
CA LYS A 103 11.51 2.70 4.28
C LYS A 103 12.83 3.10 4.95
N PRO A 104 13.98 2.65 4.46
CA PRO A 104 14.13 1.67 3.38
C PRO A 104 13.79 0.27 3.87
N PHE A 105 13.18 -0.51 3.00
CA PHE A 105 12.80 -1.90 3.31
C PHE A 105 13.56 -2.86 2.40
N SER A 106 13.67 -4.12 2.82
CA SER A 106 14.19 -5.15 1.94
C SER A 106 13.06 -5.74 1.08
N VAL A 107 13.41 -6.15 -0.12
CA VAL A 107 12.45 -6.83 -1.01
C VAL A 107 11.90 -8.09 -0.35
N ASP A 108 12.76 -8.84 0.34
CA ASP A 108 12.35 -10.05 1.03
C ASP A 108 11.32 -9.77 2.12
N GLU A 109 11.48 -8.67 2.85
CA GLU A 109 10.52 -8.28 3.88
C GLU A 109 9.16 -7.91 3.26
N LEU A 110 9.19 -7.13 2.18
CA LEU A 110 7.96 -6.78 1.47
C LEU A 110 7.21 -8.04 1.03
N LEU A 111 7.91 -8.97 0.40
CA LEU A 111 7.29 -10.21 -0.08
C LEU A 111 6.75 -11.06 1.05
N ALA A 112 7.48 -11.11 2.18
CA ALA A 112 7.01 -11.85 3.35
C ALA A 112 5.71 -11.27 3.90
N ARG A 113 5.62 -9.93 3.98
CA ARG A 113 4.40 -9.25 4.44
C ARG A 113 3.23 -9.53 3.50
N LEU A 114 3.49 -9.52 2.20
CA LEU A 114 2.45 -9.83 1.21
C LEU A 114 1.94 -11.27 1.37
N ARG A 115 2.84 -12.23 1.58
CA ARG A 115 2.45 -13.63 1.76
C ARG A 115 1.57 -13.84 2.99
N VAL A 116 1.88 -13.14 4.08
CA VAL A 116 1.10 -13.25 5.31
C VAL A 116 -0.30 -12.65 5.12
N THR A 117 -0.39 -11.58 4.33
CA THR A 117 -1.63 -10.83 4.13
C THR A 117 -2.55 -11.49 3.11
N THR A 118 -2.00 -12.25 2.21
CA THR A 118 -2.80 -12.99 1.23
C THR A 118 -3.00 -14.42 1.68
#